data_7349318c54f1c15e0699167ec3a544b6
#
_entry.id   7349318c54f1c15e0699167ec3a544b6
#
_cell.length_a   1.000
_cell.length_b   1.000
_cell.length_c   1.000
_cell.angle_alpha   90.00
_cell.angle_beta   90.00
_cell.angle_gamma   90.00
#
_symmetry.space_group_name_H-M   'P 1'
#
loop_
_entity.id
_entity.type
_entity.pdbx_description
1 polymer ?
#
loop_
_entity_poly.entity_id
_entity_poly.type
_entity_poly.pdbx_seq_one_letter_code
_entity_poly.pdbx_strand_id
1 'polypeptide(L)'
;GTALAICMIMVIVIVCQMRTANYSPEDYRDRMMYVSDTRASYKENESYNDCYLLASRVVKDCFYPLRSAEKVGMAYHGVQRLAAVVDHTVEFKCDVTFTDAAFWNIFNFRFLSGKPYGEEEVQSGIMDAVVSESVARRLYGTTGVVGRTVEISYVPYTIRAVVRDVSLLAESAYGDVWLPYTTDNSLYDDSSDRLIGGFRCYILASSSADFGAIHSEAEANIARLNESQSTHLLRIGGAPDTHLGDLAREDAFSEPNVRELVMKYVI
;
A
#
# COMPACT_ATOMS: atom_id res chain seq x y z
N GLY A 1 -17.28 37.50 12.20
CA GLY A 1 -17.56 36.09 12.51
C GLY A 1 -18.03 35.26 11.32
N THR A 2 -19.08 35.68 10.60
CA THR A 2 -19.71 34.86 9.55
C THR A 2 -18.82 34.60 8.33
N ALA A 3 -18.10 35.60 7.84
CA ALA A 3 -17.19 35.46 6.69
C ALA A 3 -16.06 34.45 6.97
N LEU A 4 -15.48 34.51 8.16
CA LEU A 4 -14.44 33.55 8.55
C LEU A 4 -14.99 32.12 8.63
N ALA A 5 -16.18 31.92 9.18
CA ALA A 5 -16.81 30.62 9.25
C ALA A 5 -17.12 30.06 7.85
N ILE A 6 -17.58 30.87 6.91
CA ILE A 6 -17.80 30.46 5.52
C ILE A 6 -16.48 30.07 4.86
N CYS A 7 -15.43 30.86 5.01
CA CYS A 7 -14.10 30.52 4.47
C CYS A 7 -13.58 29.20 5.04
N MET A 8 -13.73 28.95 6.33
CA MET A 8 -13.34 27.68 6.97
C MET A 8 -14.13 26.51 6.41
N ILE A 9 -15.45 26.62 6.27
CA ILE A 9 -16.29 25.57 5.67
C ILE A 9 -15.84 25.28 4.22
N MET A 10 -15.57 26.33 3.44
CA MET A 10 -15.11 26.14 2.05
C MET A 10 -13.74 25.42 2.01
N VAL A 11 -12.80 25.76 2.88
CA VAL A 11 -11.51 25.09 2.97
C VAL A 11 -11.69 23.61 3.32
N ILE A 12 -12.55 23.28 4.29
CA ILE A 12 -12.86 21.92 4.68
C ILE A 12 -13.45 21.13 3.50
N VAL A 13 -14.43 21.69 2.82
CA VAL A 13 -15.06 21.05 1.66
C VAL A 13 -14.02 20.78 0.56
N ILE A 14 -13.14 21.76 0.28
CA ILE A 14 -12.08 21.61 -0.71
C ILE A 14 -11.11 20.49 -0.29
N VAL A 15 -10.65 20.49 0.97
CA VAL A 15 -9.73 19.46 1.49
C VAL A 15 -10.39 18.08 1.44
N CYS A 16 -11.66 17.96 1.87
CA CYS A 16 -12.39 16.70 1.78
C CYS A 16 -12.52 16.22 0.33
N GLN A 17 -12.87 17.12 -0.60
CA GLN A 17 -12.94 16.77 -2.03
C GLN A 17 -11.57 16.36 -2.59
N MET A 18 -10.50 17.05 -2.23
CA MET A 18 -9.14 16.66 -2.63
C MET A 18 -8.73 15.29 -2.09
N ARG A 19 -9.12 14.96 -0.86
CA ARG A 19 -8.79 13.67 -0.22
C ARG A 19 -9.63 12.51 -0.74
N THR A 20 -10.88 12.75 -1.12
CA THR A 20 -11.80 11.69 -1.56
C THR A 20 -11.86 11.55 -3.08
N ALA A 21 -11.33 12.51 -3.85
CA ALA A 21 -11.29 12.41 -5.30
C ALA A 21 -10.36 11.28 -5.76
N ASN A 22 -10.66 10.71 -6.92
CA ASN A 22 -9.77 9.79 -7.59
C ASN A 22 -8.56 10.55 -8.16
N TYR A 23 -7.36 10.03 -7.91
CA TYR A 23 -6.12 10.51 -8.49
C TYR A 23 -5.41 9.34 -9.18
N SER A 24 -5.20 9.45 -10.48
CA SER A 24 -4.47 8.41 -11.19
C SER A 24 -3.09 8.16 -10.53
N PRO A 25 -2.78 6.87 -10.27
CA PRO A 25 -3.42 5.64 -10.74
C PRO A 25 -4.51 5.07 -9.82
N GLU A 26 -4.96 5.77 -8.76
CA GLU A 26 -6.02 5.34 -7.85
C GLU A 26 -7.41 5.73 -8.40
N ASP A 27 -7.76 5.20 -9.56
CA ASP A 27 -9.00 5.58 -10.27
C ASP A 27 -10.26 4.91 -9.71
N TYR A 28 -10.12 3.95 -8.78
CA TYR A 28 -11.21 3.08 -8.30
C TYR A 28 -11.45 3.17 -6.79
N ARG A 29 -11.17 4.32 -6.16
CA ARG A 29 -11.33 4.51 -4.70
C ARG A 29 -12.72 4.19 -4.17
N ASP A 30 -13.75 4.37 -4.98
CA ASP A 30 -15.15 4.05 -4.67
C ASP A 30 -15.44 2.54 -4.57
N ARG A 31 -14.57 1.71 -5.14
CA ARG A 31 -14.63 0.24 -5.13
C ARG A 31 -13.48 -0.41 -4.35
N MET A 32 -12.63 0.39 -3.73
CA MET A 32 -11.48 -0.12 -2.99
C MET A 32 -11.75 -0.19 -1.50
N MET A 33 -11.17 -1.21 -0.87
CA MET A 33 -11.07 -1.34 0.57
C MET A 33 -9.61 -1.51 0.98
N TYR A 34 -9.32 -1.09 2.21
CA TYR A 34 -7.95 -0.94 2.73
C TYR A 34 -7.80 -1.64 4.07
N VAL A 35 -6.66 -2.25 4.31
CA VAL A 35 -6.23 -2.70 5.64
C VAL A 35 -4.87 -2.08 5.90
N SER A 36 -4.86 -1.00 6.69
CA SER A 36 -3.67 -0.20 6.96
C SER A 36 -3.15 -0.39 8.39
N ASP A 37 -4.03 -0.77 9.31
CA ASP A 37 -3.68 -0.95 10.70
C ASP A 37 -4.23 -2.27 11.24
N THR A 38 -3.39 -2.95 12.02
CA THR A 38 -3.74 -4.21 12.68
C THR A 38 -3.19 -4.24 14.09
N ARG A 39 -3.79 -5.09 14.88
CA ARG A 39 -3.39 -5.33 16.27
C ARG A 39 -3.01 -6.78 16.47
N ALA A 40 -1.82 -7.02 16.96
CA ALA A 40 -1.42 -8.33 17.47
C ALA A 40 -1.29 -8.27 19.00
N SER A 41 -1.85 -9.26 19.69
CA SER A 41 -1.76 -9.43 21.15
C SER A 41 -1.38 -10.87 21.50
N TYR A 42 -0.90 -11.09 22.73
CA TYR A 42 -0.76 -12.44 23.25
C TYR A 42 -2.12 -12.98 23.69
N LYS A 43 -2.42 -14.27 23.43
CA LYS A 43 -3.65 -14.91 23.88
C LYS A 43 -3.79 -14.94 25.40
N GLU A 44 -2.66 -15.03 26.11
CA GLU A 44 -2.62 -15.05 27.58
C GLU A 44 -2.72 -13.66 28.21
N ASN A 45 -2.32 -12.61 27.48
CA ASN A 45 -2.33 -11.23 27.95
C ASN A 45 -2.71 -10.28 26.82
N GLU A 46 -4.00 -10.07 26.65
CA GLU A 46 -4.53 -9.16 25.63
C GLU A 46 -4.28 -7.68 25.92
N SER A 47 -3.77 -7.33 27.10
CA SER A 47 -3.41 -5.96 27.44
C SER A 47 -2.11 -5.51 26.79
N TYR A 48 -1.24 -6.45 26.40
CA TYR A 48 -0.05 -6.14 25.62
C TYR A 48 -0.36 -6.26 24.14
N ASN A 49 -0.29 -5.14 23.44
CA ASN A 49 -0.66 -5.05 22.04
C ASN A 49 0.40 -4.30 21.24
N ASP A 50 0.74 -4.87 20.11
CA ASP A 50 1.50 -4.19 19.07
C ASP A 50 0.54 -3.79 17.94
N CYS A 51 0.56 -2.51 17.57
CA CYS A 51 -0.21 -1.96 16.46
C CYS A 51 0.75 -1.65 15.32
N TYR A 52 0.60 -2.34 14.23
CA TYR A 52 1.43 -2.19 13.05
C TYR A 52 0.66 -2.58 11.79
N LEU A 53 1.32 -2.42 10.65
CA LEU A 53 0.88 -2.94 9.38
C LEU A 53 1.00 -4.48 9.34
N LEU A 54 0.44 -5.10 8.33
CA LEU A 54 0.39 -6.55 8.16
C LEU A 54 1.76 -7.16 7.80
N ALA A 55 2.03 -8.36 8.28
CA ALA A 55 3.03 -9.22 7.66
C ALA A 55 2.54 -9.71 6.29
N SER A 56 3.46 -9.95 5.34
CA SER A 56 3.12 -10.46 4.00
C SER A 56 2.32 -11.76 4.06
N ARG A 57 2.67 -12.65 5.00
CA ARG A 57 1.96 -13.91 5.26
C ARG A 57 0.49 -13.70 5.58
N VAL A 58 0.17 -12.73 6.45
CA VAL A 58 -1.23 -12.45 6.83
C VAL A 58 -2.04 -12.01 5.62
N VAL A 59 -1.45 -11.20 4.74
CA VAL A 59 -2.13 -10.81 3.49
C VAL A 59 -2.41 -12.04 2.63
N LYS A 60 -1.43 -12.92 2.48
CA LYS A 60 -1.55 -14.17 1.70
C LYS A 60 -2.59 -15.12 2.28
N ASP A 61 -2.58 -15.33 3.60
CA ASP A 61 -3.43 -16.32 4.26
C ASP A 61 -4.88 -15.82 4.46
N CYS A 62 -5.08 -14.52 4.68
CA CYS A 62 -6.38 -13.97 5.07
C CYS A 62 -7.09 -13.17 3.97
N PHE A 63 -6.34 -12.50 3.10
CA PHE A 63 -6.93 -11.59 2.12
C PHE A 63 -6.85 -12.08 0.68
N TYR A 64 -5.78 -12.76 0.25
CA TYR A 64 -5.74 -13.35 -1.09
C TYR A 64 -6.83 -14.39 -1.35
N PRO A 65 -7.32 -15.18 -0.36
CA PRO A 65 -8.40 -16.11 -0.58
C PRO A 65 -9.80 -15.51 -0.68
N LEU A 66 -9.95 -14.16 -0.58
CA LEU A 66 -11.25 -13.48 -0.68
C LEU A 66 -11.88 -13.74 -2.05
N ARG A 67 -13.06 -14.34 -2.07
CA ARG A 67 -13.80 -14.70 -3.30
C ARG A 67 -14.67 -13.56 -3.79
N SER A 68 -15.10 -12.68 -2.87
CA SER A 68 -15.91 -11.51 -3.17
C SER A 68 -15.08 -10.33 -3.66
N ALA A 69 -13.75 -10.42 -3.62
CA ALA A 69 -12.84 -9.43 -4.17
C ALA A 69 -12.51 -9.72 -5.64
N GLU A 70 -12.44 -8.69 -6.47
CA GLU A 70 -11.95 -8.78 -7.84
C GLU A 70 -10.42 -9.00 -7.85
N LYS A 71 -9.70 -8.22 -7.04
CA LYS A 71 -8.25 -8.30 -6.87
C LYS A 71 -7.87 -7.97 -5.43
N VAL A 72 -6.80 -8.60 -4.98
CA VAL A 72 -6.16 -8.28 -3.70
C VAL A 72 -4.67 -8.16 -3.93
N GLY A 73 -4.04 -7.15 -3.36
CA GLY A 73 -2.61 -6.91 -3.45
C GLY A 73 -2.08 -6.23 -2.21
N MET A 74 -0.76 -6.14 -2.11
CA MET A 74 -0.09 -5.51 -0.98
C MET A 74 1.06 -4.63 -1.42
N ALA A 75 1.34 -3.61 -0.60
CA ALA A 75 2.53 -2.80 -0.77
C ALA A 75 3.10 -2.32 0.57
N TYR A 76 4.40 -2.14 0.60
CA TYR A 76 5.16 -1.55 1.71
C TYR A 76 5.73 -0.22 1.23
N HIS A 77 5.23 0.88 1.81
CA HIS A 77 5.50 2.25 1.38
C HIS A 77 6.51 2.99 2.25
N GLY A 78 6.98 4.13 1.75
CA GLY A 78 7.69 5.14 2.52
C GLY A 78 9.12 4.76 2.88
N VAL A 79 9.74 3.87 2.12
CA VAL A 79 11.12 3.47 2.34
C VAL A 79 12.05 4.38 1.54
N GLN A 80 12.69 5.34 2.22
CA GLN A 80 13.70 6.15 1.55
C GLN A 80 14.95 5.33 1.26
N ARG A 81 15.37 5.31 0.00
CA ARG A 81 16.57 4.64 -0.49
C ARG A 81 17.40 5.59 -1.38
N LEU A 82 18.67 5.23 -1.57
CA LEU A 82 19.56 5.91 -2.52
C LEU A 82 19.39 5.25 -3.89
N ALA A 83 19.00 6.01 -4.90
CA ALA A 83 19.00 5.56 -6.30
C ALA A 83 20.24 6.11 -7.00
N ALA A 84 20.96 5.28 -7.73
CA ALA A 84 22.16 5.65 -8.45
C ALA A 84 22.28 4.96 -9.81
N VAL A 85 23.06 5.55 -10.70
CA VAL A 85 23.62 4.82 -11.86
C VAL A 85 24.83 4.03 -11.40
N VAL A 86 25.21 2.99 -12.14
CA VAL A 86 26.26 2.02 -11.76
C VAL A 86 27.62 2.67 -11.48
N ASP A 87 27.96 3.76 -12.15
CA ASP A 87 29.23 4.50 -11.92
C ASP A 87 29.14 5.59 -10.84
N HIS A 88 27.97 5.69 -10.19
CA HIS A 88 27.68 6.68 -9.14
C HIS A 88 27.91 8.16 -9.54
N THR A 89 27.93 8.47 -10.82
CA THR A 89 28.04 9.86 -11.30
C THR A 89 26.75 10.64 -11.02
N VAL A 90 25.62 9.94 -10.89
CA VAL A 90 24.33 10.48 -10.48
C VAL A 90 23.77 9.61 -9.37
N GLU A 91 23.49 10.21 -8.23
CA GLU A 91 22.80 9.56 -7.10
C GLU A 91 21.87 10.53 -6.38
N PHE A 92 20.79 10.03 -5.81
CA PHE A 92 19.85 10.81 -5.00
C PHE A 92 18.94 9.91 -4.17
N LYS A 93 18.33 10.50 -3.14
CA LYS A 93 17.30 9.81 -2.35
C LYS A 93 15.98 9.78 -3.12
N CYS A 94 15.31 8.66 -3.06
CA CYS A 94 14.00 8.42 -3.66
C CYS A 94 13.11 7.60 -2.71
N ASP A 95 11.81 7.69 -2.91
CA ASP A 95 10.83 6.90 -2.20
C ASP A 95 10.62 5.57 -2.93
N VAL A 96 10.94 4.48 -2.23
CA VAL A 96 10.79 3.12 -2.74
C VAL A 96 9.55 2.49 -2.15
N THR A 97 8.75 1.87 -3.01
CA THR A 97 7.60 1.07 -2.64
C THR A 97 7.83 -0.38 -3.06
N PHE A 98 7.73 -1.30 -2.11
CA PHE A 98 7.83 -2.72 -2.39
C PHE A 98 6.43 -3.30 -2.59
N THR A 99 6.21 -4.03 -3.70
CA THR A 99 4.88 -4.49 -4.09
C THR A 99 4.87 -5.97 -4.49
N ASP A 100 3.68 -6.54 -4.49
CA ASP A 100 3.39 -7.78 -5.21
C ASP A 100 3.06 -7.50 -6.70
N ALA A 101 2.74 -8.56 -7.44
CA ALA A 101 2.33 -8.44 -8.84
C ALA A 101 0.89 -7.94 -9.00
N ALA A 102 0.02 -8.22 -8.04
CA ALA A 102 -1.39 -7.83 -8.07
C ALA A 102 -1.57 -6.31 -7.97
N PHE A 103 -0.64 -5.61 -7.31
CA PHE A 103 -0.60 -4.17 -7.20
C PHE A 103 -0.80 -3.46 -8.56
N TRP A 104 -0.14 -3.94 -9.60
CA TRP A 104 -0.23 -3.39 -10.94
C TRP A 104 -1.59 -3.58 -11.63
N ASN A 105 -2.42 -4.49 -11.13
CA ASN A 105 -3.77 -4.76 -11.62
C ASN A 105 -4.86 -4.05 -10.81
N ILE A 106 -4.51 -3.56 -9.60
CA ILE A 106 -5.41 -2.78 -8.74
C ILE A 106 -5.35 -1.31 -9.13
N PHE A 107 -4.14 -0.80 -9.36
CA PHE A 107 -3.88 0.59 -9.69
C PHE A 107 -3.66 0.78 -11.20
N ASN A 108 -4.30 1.80 -11.76
CA ASN A 108 -4.29 2.07 -13.20
C ASN A 108 -3.07 2.91 -13.62
N PHE A 109 -1.87 2.33 -13.51
CA PHE A 109 -0.63 3.01 -13.86
C PHE A 109 -0.52 3.30 -15.35
N ARG A 110 -0.06 4.50 -15.69
CA ARG A 110 0.27 4.87 -17.06
C ARG A 110 1.73 4.53 -17.39
N PHE A 111 1.95 3.41 -18.06
CA PHE A 111 3.26 3.02 -18.54
C PHE A 111 3.68 3.84 -19.75
N LEU A 112 4.91 4.40 -19.70
CA LEU A 112 5.55 5.11 -20.82
C LEU A 112 6.37 4.14 -21.67
N SER A 113 6.99 3.14 -21.04
CA SER A 113 7.72 2.06 -21.71
C SER A 113 7.80 0.82 -20.83
N GLY A 114 7.97 -0.34 -21.46
CA GLY A 114 8.05 -1.63 -20.78
C GLY A 114 6.72 -2.10 -20.20
N LYS A 115 6.81 -3.09 -19.32
CA LYS A 115 5.70 -3.68 -18.56
C LYS A 115 6.18 -3.97 -17.13
N PRO A 116 5.31 -3.94 -16.11
CA PRO A 116 5.70 -4.26 -14.74
C PRO A 116 6.09 -5.73 -14.61
N TYR A 117 6.70 -6.08 -13.49
CA TYR A 117 6.94 -7.46 -13.11
C TYR A 117 5.61 -8.16 -12.78
N GLY A 118 5.55 -9.45 -13.07
CA GLY A 118 4.42 -10.33 -12.79
C GLY A 118 4.70 -11.24 -11.60
N GLU A 119 3.79 -12.21 -11.40
CA GLU A 119 3.84 -13.14 -10.27
C GLU A 119 5.11 -14.02 -10.29
N GLU A 120 5.53 -14.49 -11.47
CA GLU A 120 6.71 -15.34 -11.61
C GLU A 120 7.98 -14.60 -11.17
N GLU A 121 8.14 -13.32 -11.57
CA GLU A 121 9.28 -12.49 -11.19
C GLU A 121 9.27 -12.19 -9.68
N VAL A 122 8.09 -11.89 -9.12
CA VAL A 122 7.95 -11.68 -7.67
C VAL A 122 8.33 -12.94 -6.91
N GLN A 123 7.77 -14.10 -7.25
CA GLN A 123 8.06 -15.36 -6.56
C GLN A 123 9.52 -15.78 -6.67
N SER A 124 10.15 -15.52 -7.82
CA SER A 124 11.56 -15.86 -8.06
C SER A 124 12.54 -14.84 -7.47
N GLY A 125 12.07 -13.73 -6.89
CA GLY A 125 12.93 -12.69 -6.32
C GLY A 125 13.82 -12.02 -7.36
N ILE A 126 13.34 -11.87 -8.62
CA ILE A 126 14.12 -11.23 -9.68
C ILE A 126 14.27 -9.75 -9.35
N MET A 127 15.51 -9.24 -9.46
CA MET A 127 15.87 -7.86 -9.19
C MET A 127 15.40 -6.93 -10.32
N ASP A 128 14.10 -6.79 -10.45
CA ASP A 128 13.44 -5.90 -11.40
C ASP A 128 12.98 -4.62 -10.71
N ALA A 129 13.02 -3.50 -11.42
CA ALA A 129 12.53 -2.21 -10.94
C ALA A 129 11.58 -1.59 -11.95
N VAL A 130 10.49 -1.00 -11.45
CA VAL A 130 9.71 -0.02 -12.20
C VAL A 130 10.08 1.35 -11.65
N VAL A 131 10.36 2.30 -12.52
CA VAL A 131 10.79 3.65 -12.11
C VAL A 131 9.82 4.71 -12.64
N SER A 132 9.70 5.81 -11.92
CA SER A 132 8.93 6.96 -12.37
C SER A 132 9.65 7.70 -13.52
N GLU A 133 8.90 8.49 -14.29
CA GLU A 133 9.44 9.34 -15.36
C GLU A 133 10.53 10.25 -14.84
N SER A 134 10.30 10.90 -13.70
CA SER A 134 11.26 11.80 -13.06
C SER A 134 12.56 11.10 -12.66
N VAL A 135 12.48 9.89 -12.10
CA VAL A 135 13.66 9.08 -11.75
C VAL A 135 14.44 8.70 -13.00
N ALA A 136 13.76 8.20 -14.05
CA ALA A 136 14.41 7.83 -15.30
C ALA A 136 15.16 9.01 -15.93
N ARG A 137 14.52 10.19 -15.99
CA ARG A 137 15.14 11.41 -16.51
C ARG A 137 16.29 11.90 -15.66
N ARG A 138 16.19 11.81 -14.33
CA ARG A 138 17.23 12.26 -13.41
C ARG A 138 18.46 11.37 -13.47
N LEU A 139 18.28 10.05 -13.61
CA LEU A 139 19.40 9.11 -13.72
C LEU A 139 20.06 9.14 -15.10
N TYR A 140 19.27 9.21 -16.17
CA TYR A 140 19.75 8.93 -17.53
C TYR A 140 19.46 10.04 -18.56
N GLY A 141 18.79 11.12 -18.17
CA GLY A 141 18.40 12.20 -19.08
C GLY A 141 17.25 11.85 -20.04
N THR A 142 16.71 10.62 -19.98
CA THR A 142 15.71 10.10 -20.92
C THR A 142 14.77 9.10 -20.23
N THR A 143 13.62 8.83 -20.84
CA THR A 143 12.68 7.77 -20.41
C THR A 143 12.92 6.43 -21.12
N GLY A 144 13.79 6.39 -22.13
CA GLY A 144 14.16 5.16 -22.85
C GLY A 144 15.21 4.35 -22.09
N VAL A 145 14.88 3.89 -20.87
CA VAL A 145 15.83 3.27 -19.93
C VAL A 145 15.53 1.80 -19.62
N VAL A 146 14.51 1.21 -20.24
CA VAL A 146 14.18 -0.22 -20.06
C VAL A 146 15.39 -1.09 -20.42
N GLY A 147 15.73 -2.04 -19.56
CA GLY A 147 16.90 -2.91 -19.65
C GLY A 147 18.19 -2.32 -19.09
N ARG A 148 18.20 -1.04 -18.67
CA ARG A 148 19.35 -0.46 -17.94
C ARG A 148 19.32 -0.86 -16.48
N THR A 149 20.48 -0.78 -15.84
CA THR A 149 20.62 -1.09 -14.40
C THR A 149 20.49 0.17 -13.58
N VAL A 150 19.65 0.14 -12.53
CA VAL A 150 19.62 1.14 -11.46
C VAL A 150 20.09 0.49 -10.17
N GLU A 151 20.91 1.15 -9.39
CA GLU A 151 21.27 0.69 -8.05
C GLU A 151 20.36 1.35 -7.01
N ILE A 152 19.75 0.53 -6.18
CA ILE A 152 18.94 0.97 -5.04
C ILE A 152 19.63 0.55 -3.76
N SER A 153 20.20 1.53 -3.04
CA SER A 153 21.06 1.28 -1.87
C SER A 153 22.16 0.27 -2.17
N TYR A 154 22.88 0.47 -3.28
CA TYR A 154 23.98 -0.37 -3.76
C TYR A 154 23.59 -1.77 -4.25
N VAL A 155 22.30 -2.07 -4.35
CA VAL A 155 21.80 -3.31 -4.93
C VAL A 155 21.37 -3.05 -6.38
N PRO A 156 21.91 -3.77 -7.37
CA PRO A 156 21.57 -3.57 -8.78
C PRO A 156 20.21 -4.19 -9.12
N TYR A 157 19.36 -3.39 -9.78
CA TYR A 157 18.08 -3.81 -10.32
C TYR A 157 18.02 -3.49 -11.82
N THR A 158 17.35 -4.33 -12.60
CA THR A 158 17.07 -4.05 -14.02
C THR A 158 15.80 -3.23 -14.15
N ILE A 159 15.87 -2.07 -14.80
CA ILE A 159 14.67 -1.26 -15.10
C ILE A 159 13.82 -2.01 -16.11
N ARG A 160 12.65 -2.49 -15.66
CA ARG A 160 11.71 -3.24 -16.48
C ARG A 160 10.66 -2.37 -17.14
N ALA A 161 10.28 -1.28 -16.47
CA ALA A 161 9.30 -0.34 -17.00
C ALA A 161 9.53 1.08 -16.47
N VAL A 162 9.00 2.04 -17.19
CA VAL A 162 8.90 3.44 -16.78
C VAL A 162 7.43 3.82 -16.76
N VAL A 163 6.98 4.39 -15.62
CA VAL A 163 5.63 4.91 -15.43
C VAL A 163 5.64 6.42 -15.35
N ARG A 164 4.51 7.04 -15.65
CA ARG A 164 4.32 8.47 -15.39
C ARG A 164 4.42 8.75 -13.89
N ASP A 165 4.91 9.93 -13.54
CA ASP A 165 4.97 10.36 -12.14
C ASP A 165 3.58 10.27 -11.49
N VAL A 166 3.55 9.77 -10.26
CA VAL A 166 2.37 9.62 -9.43
C VAL A 166 2.23 10.82 -8.51
N SER A 167 1.01 11.33 -8.38
CA SER A 167 0.72 12.43 -7.44
C SER A 167 0.87 11.96 -5.99
N LEU A 168 1.38 12.82 -5.12
CA LEU A 168 1.37 12.60 -3.66
C LEU A 168 -0.04 12.41 -3.08
N LEU A 169 -1.08 12.84 -3.81
CA LEU A 169 -2.48 12.61 -3.41
C LEU A 169 -3.00 11.21 -3.73
N ALA A 170 -2.24 10.44 -4.52
CA ALA A 170 -2.46 9.01 -4.74
C ALA A 170 -1.55 8.20 -3.79
N GLU A 171 -1.78 8.35 -2.48
CA GLU A 171 -0.88 7.87 -1.42
C GLU A 171 -0.64 6.36 -1.47
N SER A 172 -1.67 5.59 -1.83
CA SER A 172 -1.60 4.12 -1.91
C SER A 172 -0.83 3.60 -3.12
N ALA A 173 -0.68 4.42 -4.15
CA ALA A 173 0.06 4.07 -5.35
C ALA A 173 1.41 4.81 -5.47
N TYR A 174 1.64 5.80 -4.58
CA TYR A 174 2.81 6.67 -4.65
C TYR A 174 4.12 5.92 -4.47
N GLY A 175 5.11 6.34 -5.23
CA GLY A 175 6.51 5.92 -5.17
C GLY A 175 7.31 6.58 -6.29
N ASP A 176 8.61 6.62 -6.14
CA ASP A 176 9.57 6.99 -7.18
C ASP A 176 10.08 5.74 -7.90
N VAL A 177 10.24 4.65 -7.13
CA VAL A 177 10.69 3.34 -7.59
C VAL A 177 9.84 2.26 -6.93
N TRP A 178 9.40 1.28 -7.72
CA TRP A 178 8.67 0.11 -7.22
C TRP A 178 9.49 -1.15 -7.47
N LEU A 179 9.63 -1.96 -6.42
CA LEU A 179 10.41 -3.20 -6.40
C LEU A 179 9.54 -4.39 -5.97
N PRO A 180 9.82 -5.61 -6.45
CA PRO A 180 9.20 -6.81 -5.89
C PRO A 180 9.54 -6.94 -4.41
N TYR A 181 8.55 -7.15 -3.55
CA TYR A 181 8.78 -7.23 -2.10
C TYR A 181 9.70 -8.37 -1.68
N THR A 182 9.80 -9.41 -2.49
CA THR A 182 10.66 -10.58 -2.28
C THR A 182 12.15 -10.28 -2.50
N THR A 183 12.51 -9.12 -3.05
CA THR A 183 13.90 -8.70 -3.25
C THR A 183 14.55 -8.13 -1.97
N ASP A 184 13.75 -7.86 -0.93
CA ASP A 184 14.25 -7.47 0.39
C ASP A 184 13.88 -8.53 1.44
N ASN A 185 14.86 -9.35 1.84
CA ASN A 185 14.67 -10.43 2.78
C ASN A 185 14.17 -9.97 4.17
N SER A 186 14.34 -8.70 4.51
CA SER A 186 13.83 -8.17 5.78
C SER A 186 12.31 -8.00 5.77
N LEU A 187 11.71 -7.87 4.58
CA LEU A 187 10.27 -7.75 4.38
C LEU A 187 9.61 -9.11 4.17
N TYR A 188 10.35 -10.04 3.58
CA TYR A 188 9.91 -11.38 3.28
C TYR A 188 10.33 -12.34 4.40
N ASP A 189 9.52 -12.44 5.43
CA ASP A 189 9.65 -13.44 6.48
C ASP A 189 8.35 -14.23 6.57
N ASP A 190 8.32 -15.39 5.94
CA ASP A 190 7.22 -16.35 6.02
C ASP A 190 7.28 -17.23 7.29
N SER A 191 8.09 -16.84 8.31
CA SER A 191 8.11 -17.55 9.58
C SER A 191 6.71 -17.57 10.21
N SER A 192 6.37 -18.71 10.78
CA SER A 192 5.00 -19.07 11.16
C SER A 192 4.31 -18.16 12.18
N ASP A 193 5.05 -17.35 12.88
CA ASP A 193 4.54 -16.61 14.04
C ASP A 193 4.45 -15.09 13.81
N ARG A 194 4.89 -14.59 12.66
CA ARG A 194 4.89 -13.15 12.38
C ARG A 194 3.53 -12.70 11.87
N LEU A 195 2.78 -11.95 12.67
CA LEU A 195 1.48 -11.37 12.31
C LEU A 195 1.58 -9.91 11.87
N ILE A 196 2.56 -9.18 12.41
CA ILE A 196 2.79 -7.76 12.14
C ILE A 196 3.98 -7.58 11.21
N GLY A 197 3.93 -6.54 10.39
CA GLY A 197 4.97 -6.23 9.40
C GLY A 197 4.87 -4.80 8.91
N GLY A 198 5.03 -4.56 7.63
CA GLY A 198 5.01 -3.24 7.02
C GLY A 198 4.05 -3.11 5.82
N PHE A 199 3.24 -4.14 5.55
CA PHE A 199 2.39 -4.13 4.37
C PHE A 199 1.00 -3.57 4.64
N ARG A 200 0.55 -2.71 3.74
CA ARG A 200 -0.86 -2.37 3.56
C ARG A 200 -1.47 -3.36 2.58
N CYS A 201 -2.70 -3.78 2.86
CA CYS A 201 -3.46 -4.61 1.94
C CYS A 201 -4.49 -3.74 1.20
N TYR A 202 -4.57 -3.94 -0.10
CA TYR A 202 -5.48 -3.26 -1.01
C TYR A 202 -6.42 -4.28 -1.63
N ILE A 203 -7.72 -4.03 -1.53
CA ILE A 203 -8.76 -4.93 -2.02
C ILE A 203 -9.60 -4.15 -3.01
N LEU A 204 -9.62 -4.59 -4.26
CA LEU A 204 -10.50 -4.06 -5.29
C LEU A 204 -11.75 -4.94 -5.37
N ALA A 205 -12.90 -4.37 -5.10
CA ALA A 205 -14.19 -5.02 -5.28
C ALA A 205 -14.74 -4.80 -6.69
N SER A 206 -15.63 -5.66 -7.18
CA SER A 206 -16.35 -5.43 -8.44
C SER A 206 -17.31 -4.25 -8.29
N SER A 207 -17.90 -4.09 -7.11
CA SER A 207 -18.74 -2.93 -6.73
C SER A 207 -18.72 -2.72 -5.22
N SER A 208 -19.17 -1.55 -4.75
CA SER A 208 -19.33 -1.28 -3.31
C SER A 208 -20.39 -2.18 -2.64
N ALA A 209 -21.27 -2.82 -3.40
CA ALA A 209 -22.23 -3.78 -2.88
C ALA A 209 -21.56 -5.05 -2.31
N ASP A 210 -20.34 -5.34 -2.73
CA ASP A 210 -19.57 -6.52 -2.30
C ASP A 210 -18.83 -6.30 -0.97
N PHE A 211 -18.77 -5.07 -0.46
CA PHE A 211 -18.01 -4.74 0.76
C PHE A 211 -18.43 -5.56 1.98
N GLY A 212 -19.74 -5.78 2.17
CA GLY A 212 -20.24 -6.60 3.28
C GLY A 212 -19.78 -8.06 3.19
N ALA A 213 -19.73 -8.63 2.00
CA ALA A 213 -19.24 -9.98 1.78
C ALA A 213 -17.72 -10.05 2.01
N ILE A 214 -16.96 -9.08 1.51
CA ILE A 214 -15.51 -8.96 1.73
C ILE A 214 -15.20 -8.89 3.23
N HIS A 215 -15.93 -8.07 4.00
CA HIS A 215 -15.79 -8.00 5.47
C HIS A 215 -15.99 -9.37 6.11
N SER A 216 -17.12 -10.01 5.82
CA SER A 216 -17.45 -11.30 6.43
C SER A 216 -16.44 -12.39 6.10
N GLU A 217 -15.93 -12.43 4.87
CA GLU A 217 -14.87 -13.36 4.46
C GLU A 217 -13.54 -13.05 5.15
N ALA A 218 -13.16 -11.78 5.26
CA ALA A 218 -11.93 -11.36 5.95
C ALA A 218 -11.97 -11.75 7.43
N GLU A 219 -13.07 -11.46 8.13
CA GLU A 219 -13.26 -11.85 9.53
C GLU A 219 -13.16 -13.37 9.71
N ALA A 220 -13.80 -14.16 8.84
CA ALA A 220 -13.74 -15.62 8.89
C ALA A 220 -12.33 -16.14 8.64
N ASN A 221 -11.55 -15.51 7.75
CA ASN A 221 -10.16 -15.89 7.48
C ASN A 221 -9.26 -15.56 8.66
N ILE A 222 -9.43 -14.38 9.28
CA ILE A 222 -8.71 -13.97 10.49
C ILE A 222 -9.04 -14.90 11.66
N ALA A 223 -10.29 -15.29 11.84
CA ALA A 223 -10.68 -16.25 12.88
C ALA A 223 -9.94 -17.59 12.70
N ARG A 224 -9.90 -18.11 11.47
CA ARG A 224 -9.15 -19.36 11.16
C ARG A 224 -7.65 -19.21 11.40
N LEU A 225 -7.06 -18.08 11.02
CA LEU A 225 -5.66 -17.80 11.33
C LEU A 225 -5.43 -17.84 12.84
N ASN A 226 -6.27 -17.16 13.62
CA ASN A 226 -6.18 -17.09 15.07
C ASN A 226 -6.35 -18.46 15.76
N GLU A 227 -7.19 -19.34 15.21
CA GLU A 227 -7.33 -20.72 15.69
C GLU A 227 -6.03 -21.50 15.50
N SER A 228 -5.32 -21.28 14.39
CA SER A 228 -4.06 -21.95 14.09
C SER A 228 -2.86 -21.43 14.88
N GLN A 229 -2.93 -20.21 15.42
CA GLN A 229 -1.86 -19.62 16.23
C GLN A 229 -1.87 -20.16 17.65
N SER A 230 -0.68 -20.47 18.19
CA SER A 230 -0.55 -20.96 19.58
C SER A 230 -0.54 -19.82 20.61
N THR A 231 0.14 -18.72 20.32
CA THR A 231 0.48 -17.67 21.28
C THR A 231 -0.14 -16.31 20.98
N HIS A 232 -0.37 -16.00 19.72
CA HIS A 232 -0.79 -14.68 19.28
C HIS A 232 -2.23 -14.64 18.78
N LEU A 233 -2.82 -13.46 18.84
CA LEU A 233 -4.15 -13.16 18.32
C LEU A 233 -4.06 -11.91 17.43
N LEU A 234 -4.53 -12.00 16.20
CA LEU A 234 -4.62 -10.89 15.27
C LEU A 234 -6.04 -10.30 15.28
N ARG A 235 -6.13 -8.97 15.31
CA ARG A 235 -7.37 -8.22 15.15
C ARG A 235 -7.17 -7.11 14.13
N ILE A 236 -8.17 -6.88 13.28
CA ILE A 236 -8.15 -5.86 12.23
C ILE A 236 -9.09 -4.68 12.53
N GLY A 237 -9.64 -4.60 13.75
CA GLY A 237 -10.43 -3.46 14.22
C GLY A 237 -11.60 -3.06 13.30
N GLY A 238 -12.31 -4.03 12.70
CA GLY A 238 -13.41 -3.75 11.77
C GLY A 238 -12.97 -3.46 10.32
N ALA A 239 -11.65 -3.46 10.00
CA ALA A 239 -11.16 -3.40 8.62
C ALA A 239 -11.56 -4.69 7.85
N PRO A 240 -11.59 -4.71 6.52
CA PRO A 240 -11.14 -3.66 5.58
C PRO A 240 -12.03 -2.41 5.56
N ASP A 241 -11.42 -1.25 5.42
CA ASP A 241 -12.11 0.04 5.40
C ASP A 241 -12.31 0.57 3.98
N THR A 242 -13.34 1.37 3.77
CA THR A 242 -13.41 2.22 2.57
C THR A 242 -12.29 3.26 2.60
N HIS A 243 -12.00 3.92 1.48
CA HIS A 243 -10.98 4.97 1.44
C HIS A 243 -11.21 6.07 2.51
N LEU A 244 -12.46 6.51 2.67
CA LEU A 244 -12.80 7.50 3.71
C LEU A 244 -12.70 6.91 5.12
N GLY A 245 -13.04 5.64 5.29
CA GLY A 245 -12.88 4.91 6.55
C GLY A 245 -11.43 4.79 6.96
N ASP A 246 -10.55 4.40 6.03
CA ASP A 246 -9.11 4.30 6.26
C ASP A 246 -8.49 5.65 6.66
N LEU A 247 -8.86 6.74 5.97
CA LEU A 247 -8.46 8.11 6.35
C LEU A 247 -8.99 8.56 7.72
N ALA A 248 -10.14 8.03 8.14
CA ALA A 248 -10.81 8.40 9.39
C ALA A 248 -10.40 7.51 10.57
N ARG A 249 -9.67 6.43 10.31
CA ARG A 249 -9.15 5.55 11.36
C ARG A 249 -7.93 6.20 12.01
N GLU A 250 -7.95 6.31 13.32
CA GLU A 250 -6.81 6.87 14.06
C GLU A 250 -5.76 5.82 14.39
N ASP A 251 -6.22 4.61 14.69
CA ASP A 251 -5.41 3.46 15.02
C ASP A 251 -6.21 2.15 14.86
N ALA A 252 -5.54 1.01 15.03
CA ALA A 252 -6.15 -0.32 14.93
C ALA A 252 -7.18 -0.65 16.06
N PHE A 253 -7.37 0.25 17.02
CA PHE A 253 -8.31 0.07 18.12
C PHE A 253 -9.61 0.82 17.94
N SER A 254 -9.60 1.86 17.10
CA SER A 254 -10.74 2.74 16.87
C SER A 254 -11.57 2.30 15.67
N GLU A 255 -12.88 2.48 15.79
CA GLU A 255 -13.74 2.48 14.61
C GLU A 255 -13.49 3.78 13.81
N PRO A 256 -13.60 3.75 12.47
CA PRO A 256 -13.41 4.94 11.66
C PRO A 256 -14.34 6.07 12.09
N ASN A 257 -13.77 7.19 12.48
CA ASN A 257 -14.52 8.34 12.97
C ASN A 257 -14.46 9.53 12.00
N VAL A 258 -15.31 9.50 10.98
CA VAL A 258 -15.38 10.55 9.96
C VAL A 258 -15.64 11.94 10.57
N ARG A 259 -16.39 12.03 11.68
CA ARG A 259 -16.62 13.29 12.37
C ARG A 259 -15.33 13.87 12.94
N GLU A 260 -14.49 13.04 13.51
CA GLU A 260 -13.19 13.45 14.08
C GLU A 260 -12.21 13.82 12.98
N LEU A 261 -12.19 13.08 11.86
CA LEU A 261 -11.45 13.45 10.67
C LEU A 261 -11.81 14.87 10.21
N VAL A 262 -13.12 15.18 10.10
CA VAL A 262 -13.58 16.52 9.75
C VAL A 262 -13.10 17.56 10.77
N MET A 263 -13.19 17.26 12.07
CA MET A 263 -12.76 18.18 13.14
C MET A 263 -11.25 18.47 13.12
N LYS A 264 -10.40 17.50 12.76
CA LYS A 264 -8.94 17.72 12.59
C LYS A 264 -8.59 18.78 11.54
N TYR A 265 -9.45 18.99 10.56
CA TYR A 265 -9.26 20.00 9.52
C TYR A 265 -9.97 21.33 9.80
N VAL A 266 -10.74 21.43 10.90
CA VAL A 266 -11.50 22.64 11.30
C VAL A 266 -10.74 23.44 12.36
N ILE A 267 -9.89 22.82 13.16
CA ILE A 267 -9.10 23.42 14.24
C ILE A 267 -7.67 23.65 13.79
#